data_22a039b68b9c33a212dc21c6ce3a7e47
#
_entry.id   22a039b68b9c33a212dc21c6ce3a7e47
#
_cell.length_a   1.000
_cell.length_b   1.000
_cell.length_c   1.000
_cell.angle_alpha   90.00
_cell.angle_beta   90.00
_cell.angle_gamma   90.00
#
_symmetry.space_group_name_H-M   'P 1'
#
loop_
_entity.id
_entity.type
_entity.pdbx_description
1 polymer ?
#
loop_
_entity_poly.entity_id
_entity_poly.type
_entity_poly.pdbx_seq_one_letter_code
_entity_poly.pdbx_strand_id
1 'polypeptide(L)'
;MKIIKSFFNNKVKVYKSDLFKDARGFFTEQYNIKKLSKINIKDNFVQDNFVFSSKKNTFRGIHAQKKPFQQSKIIYVISGEILDIVVDLRKNSKTFGKIFKIILSDKNCLSLYVPKGFAHAYYSYEKLNIVYYKLTNYY
;
A
#
# COMPACT_ATOMS: atom_id res chain seq x y z
N MET A 1 6.89 10.30 -9.53
CA MET A 1 5.99 9.15 -9.23
C MET A 1 5.34 8.67 -10.50
N LYS A 2 5.31 7.35 -10.74
CA LYS A 2 4.79 6.74 -11.97
C LYS A 2 3.94 5.52 -11.62
N ILE A 3 2.76 5.37 -12.23
CA ILE A 3 1.94 4.16 -12.14
C ILE A 3 2.66 3.02 -12.88
N ILE A 4 2.79 1.89 -12.21
CA ILE A 4 3.35 0.64 -12.75
C ILE A 4 2.22 -0.27 -13.22
N LYS A 5 1.18 -0.45 -12.39
CA LYS A 5 -0.02 -1.26 -12.70
C LYS A 5 -1.24 -0.70 -11.98
N SER A 6 -2.42 -0.98 -12.53
CA SER A 6 -3.70 -0.67 -11.89
C SER A 6 -4.64 -1.86 -11.98
N PHE A 7 -5.49 -2.02 -10.97
CA PHE A 7 -6.41 -3.14 -10.83
C PHE A 7 -7.80 -2.66 -10.42
N PHE A 8 -8.81 -3.51 -10.55
CA PHE A 8 -10.19 -3.23 -10.17
C PHE A 8 -10.73 -1.95 -10.80
N ASN A 9 -10.64 -1.84 -12.14
CA ASN A 9 -11.01 -0.66 -12.92
C ASN A 9 -10.25 0.61 -12.47
N ASN A 10 -8.93 0.52 -12.39
CA ASN A 10 -8.01 1.59 -11.99
C ASN A 10 -8.23 2.13 -10.56
N LYS A 11 -8.87 1.38 -9.68
CA LYS A 11 -9.07 1.79 -8.28
C LYS A 11 -7.83 1.52 -7.43
N VAL A 12 -7.34 0.27 -7.42
CA VAL A 12 -6.09 -0.09 -6.74
C VAL A 12 -4.92 0.21 -7.68
N LYS A 13 -3.89 0.88 -7.19
CA LYS A 13 -2.75 1.33 -7.99
C LYS A 13 -1.43 0.92 -7.35
N VAL A 14 -0.58 0.32 -8.16
CA VAL A 14 0.83 0.11 -7.86
C VAL A 14 1.62 1.23 -8.53
N TYR A 15 2.41 1.94 -7.77
CA TYR A 15 3.24 3.04 -8.28
C TYR A 15 4.65 2.99 -7.70
N LYS A 16 5.56 3.70 -8.33
CA LYS A 16 6.93 3.86 -7.89
C LYS A 16 7.30 5.33 -7.83
N SER A 17 7.97 5.74 -6.75
CA SER A 17 8.61 7.04 -6.64
C SER A 17 9.96 7.04 -7.36
N ASP A 18 10.43 8.22 -7.74
CA ASP A 18 11.75 8.37 -8.34
C ASP A 18 12.83 8.09 -7.28
N LEU A 19 13.87 7.35 -7.67
CA LEU A 19 15.02 7.04 -6.83
C LEU A 19 16.22 7.84 -7.31
N PHE A 20 16.76 8.70 -6.46
CA PHE A 20 17.97 9.48 -6.71
C PHE A 20 19.14 8.79 -6.03
N LYS A 21 19.96 8.09 -6.83
CA LYS A 21 21.08 7.25 -6.35
C LYS A 21 22.38 8.02 -6.36
N ASP A 22 23.20 7.82 -5.31
CA ASP A 22 24.59 8.27 -5.22
C ASP A 22 25.47 7.19 -4.55
N ALA A 23 26.74 7.50 -4.25
CA ALA A 23 27.68 6.57 -3.63
C ALA A 23 27.28 6.14 -2.20
N ARG A 24 26.38 6.85 -1.55
CA ARG A 24 25.88 6.56 -0.18
C ARG A 24 24.59 5.72 -0.18
N GLY A 25 23.92 5.55 -1.35
CA GLY A 25 22.64 4.85 -1.48
C GLY A 25 21.67 5.59 -2.37
N PHE A 26 20.43 5.82 -1.89
CA PHE A 26 19.45 6.59 -2.64
C PHE A 26 18.57 7.45 -1.73
N PHE A 27 18.09 8.55 -2.29
CA PHE A 27 17.01 9.36 -1.76
C PHE A 27 15.75 9.13 -2.58
N THR A 28 14.59 9.09 -1.93
CA THR A 28 13.29 9.03 -2.60
C THR A 28 12.26 9.87 -1.84
N GLU A 29 11.44 10.59 -2.59
CA GLU A 29 10.28 11.30 -2.06
C GLU A 29 9.07 10.37 -2.07
N GLN A 30 8.83 9.70 -0.95
CA GLN A 30 7.84 8.61 -0.86
C GLN A 30 6.40 9.13 -0.78
N TYR A 31 6.21 10.33 -0.23
CA TYR A 31 4.91 10.99 -0.16
C TYR A 31 5.01 12.44 -0.61
N ASN A 32 4.18 12.79 -1.59
CA ASN A 32 3.98 14.17 -2.03
C ASN A 32 2.57 14.28 -2.63
N ILE A 33 1.69 15.03 -1.97
CA ILE A 33 0.28 15.13 -2.36
C ILE A 33 0.10 15.70 -3.79
N LYS A 34 0.97 16.63 -4.23
CA LYS A 34 0.93 17.19 -5.58
C LYS A 34 1.30 16.13 -6.64
N LYS A 35 2.31 15.29 -6.36
CA LYS A 35 2.72 14.20 -7.26
C LYS A 35 1.70 13.07 -7.29
N LEU A 36 1.13 12.70 -6.14
CA LEU A 36 0.05 11.71 -6.04
C LEU A 36 -1.21 12.15 -6.80
N SER A 37 -1.58 13.43 -6.72
CA SER A 37 -2.72 13.99 -7.46
C SER A 37 -2.54 13.83 -8.98
N LYS A 38 -1.31 13.99 -9.52
CA LYS A 38 -1.01 13.78 -10.96
C LYS A 38 -1.24 12.34 -11.42
N ILE A 39 -1.18 11.36 -10.52
CA ILE A 39 -1.49 9.96 -10.79
C ILE A 39 -2.90 9.55 -10.30
N ASN A 40 -3.78 10.56 -10.12
CA ASN A 40 -5.16 10.37 -9.67
C ASN A 40 -5.30 9.65 -8.30
N ILE A 41 -4.42 9.95 -7.36
CA ILE A 41 -4.58 9.68 -5.92
C ILE A 41 -4.76 11.03 -5.24
N LYS A 42 -6.01 11.37 -4.94
CA LYS A 42 -6.42 12.70 -4.43
C LYS A 42 -6.89 12.67 -2.99
N ASP A 43 -6.75 11.54 -2.32
CA ASP A 43 -7.11 11.38 -0.92
C ASP A 43 -6.23 12.24 0.01
N ASN A 44 -6.83 12.73 1.09
CA ASN A 44 -6.10 13.39 2.18
C ASN A 44 -5.69 12.35 3.22
N PHE A 45 -4.40 12.14 3.42
CA PHE A 45 -3.85 11.20 4.38
C PHE A 45 -3.55 11.94 5.69
N VAL A 46 -4.12 11.46 6.79
CA VAL A 46 -4.14 12.12 8.10
C VAL A 46 -3.44 11.34 9.21
N GLN A 47 -3.06 10.09 8.94
CA GLN A 47 -2.40 9.21 9.91
C GLN A 47 -1.33 8.38 9.25
N ASP A 48 -0.20 8.24 9.92
CA ASP A 48 0.93 7.39 9.55
C ASP A 48 1.09 6.25 10.56
N ASN A 49 1.28 5.04 10.05
CA ASN A 49 1.53 3.87 10.88
C ASN A 49 2.82 3.16 10.43
N PHE A 50 3.57 2.74 11.42
CA PHE A 50 4.78 1.96 11.26
C PHE A 50 4.56 0.59 11.90
N VAL A 51 4.82 -0.48 11.16
CA VAL A 51 4.70 -1.84 11.66
C VAL A 51 6.03 -2.55 11.58
N PHE A 52 6.50 -2.98 12.73
CA PHE A 52 7.66 -3.84 12.87
C PHE A 52 7.19 -5.29 13.05
N SER A 53 7.73 -6.21 12.26
CA SER A 53 7.51 -7.64 12.41
C SER A 53 8.86 -8.34 12.53
N SER A 54 9.08 -9.00 13.67
CA SER A 54 10.33 -9.70 14.03
C SER A 54 10.29 -11.21 13.77
N LYS A 55 9.17 -11.70 13.20
CA LYS A 55 9.00 -13.13 12.91
C LYS A 55 8.70 -13.32 11.42
N LYS A 56 9.40 -14.27 10.79
CA LYS A 56 9.08 -14.80 9.49
C LYS A 56 7.68 -15.40 9.48
N ASN A 57 7.02 -15.41 8.33
CA ASN A 57 5.69 -16.00 8.14
C ASN A 57 4.59 -15.35 9.01
N THR A 58 4.73 -14.05 9.30
CA THR A 58 3.68 -13.31 10.00
C THR A 58 2.59 -12.88 9.02
N PHE A 59 1.34 -13.27 9.30
CA PHE A 59 0.17 -12.81 8.59
C PHE A 59 -0.55 -11.72 9.39
N ARG A 60 -0.84 -10.60 8.75
CA ARG A 60 -1.61 -9.49 9.35
C ARG A 60 -2.81 -9.17 8.47
N GLY A 61 -3.98 -9.35 8.98
CA GLY A 61 -5.24 -9.13 8.28
C GLY A 61 -6.21 -10.29 8.46
N ILE A 62 -7.22 -10.34 7.68
CA ILE A 62 -7.65 -9.38 6.66
C ILE A 62 -8.49 -8.26 7.32
N HIS A 63 -8.23 -6.99 7.04
CA HIS A 63 -8.90 -5.87 7.73
C HIS A 63 -9.59 -4.92 6.76
N ALA A 64 -10.76 -4.44 7.15
CA ALA A 64 -11.45 -3.32 6.51
C ALA A 64 -12.23 -2.53 7.57
N GLN A 65 -12.19 -1.21 7.49
CA GLN A 65 -13.05 -0.34 8.28
C GLN A 65 -14.41 -0.19 7.62
N LYS A 66 -15.49 -0.29 8.40
CA LYS A 66 -16.86 -0.04 7.97
C LYS A 66 -17.16 1.46 7.90
N LYS A 67 -18.21 1.85 7.17
CA LYS A 67 -18.73 3.23 7.20
C LYS A 67 -19.11 3.62 8.64
N PRO A 68 -18.87 4.86 9.08
CA PRO A 68 -18.28 5.97 8.34
C PRO A 68 -16.74 5.99 8.35
N PHE A 69 -16.06 5.05 9.00
CA PHE A 69 -14.62 5.05 9.28
C PHE A 69 -13.77 4.40 8.18
N GLN A 70 -14.31 4.20 7.00
CA GLN A 70 -13.56 3.63 5.87
C GLN A 70 -12.30 4.44 5.56
N GLN A 71 -11.21 3.72 5.27
CA GLN A 71 -9.90 4.29 5.02
C GLN A 71 -9.39 3.90 3.64
N SER A 72 -8.79 4.86 2.92
CA SER A 72 -7.82 4.54 1.86
C SER A 72 -6.44 4.41 2.50
N LYS A 73 -5.57 3.63 1.87
CA LYS A 73 -4.22 3.34 2.37
C LYS A 73 -3.18 3.53 1.28
N ILE A 74 -2.00 4.01 1.66
CA ILE A 74 -0.77 3.86 0.87
C ILE A 74 0.18 3.00 1.68
N ILE A 75 0.64 1.89 1.11
CA ILE A 75 1.51 0.92 1.75
C ILE A 75 2.84 0.87 1.01
N TYR A 76 3.96 0.79 1.73
CA TYR A 76 5.29 0.50 1.21
C TYR A 76 6.18 -0.16 2.26
N VAL A 77 7.21 -0.86 1.81
CA VAL A 77 8.14 -1.61 2.66
C VAL A 77 9.43 -0.82 2.80
N ILE A 78 9.81 -0.55 4.05
CA ILE A 78 11.08 0.10 4.41
C ILE A 78 12.21 -0.93 4.45
N SER A 79 11.91 -2.14 4.97
CA SER A 79 12.87 -3.24 5.07
C SER A 79 12.14 -4.57 4.95
N GLY A 80 12.73 -5.52 4.22
CA GLY A 80 12.21 -6.86 4.01
C GLY A 80 11.27 -6.98 2.81
N GLU A 81 10.45 -8.05 2.82
CA GLU A 81 9.56 -8.42 1.73
C GLU A 81 8.23 -8.96 2.24
N ILE A 82 7.12 -8.49 1.66
CA ILE A 82 5.77 -8.93 1.97
C ILE A 82 5.00 -9.32 0.71
N LEU A 83 4.10 -10.31 0.85
CA LEU A 83 2.99 -10.51 -0.08
C LEU A 83 1.82 -9.67 0.40
N ASP A 84 1.53 -8.60 -0.32
CA ASP A 84 0.38 -7.74 -0.05
C ASP A 84 -0.87 -8.28 -0.75
N ILE A 85 -2.01 -8.26 -0.08
CA ILE A 85 -3.26 -8.89 -0.49
C ILE A 85 -4.40 -7.88 -0.35
N VAL A 86 -5.12 -7.65 -1.45
CA VAL A 86 -6.27 -6.73 -1.51
C VAL A 86 -7.50 -7.48 -1.99
N VAL A 87 -8.63 -7.29 -1.30
CA VAL A 87 -9.93 -7.90 -1.65
C VAL A 87 -10.95 -6.81 -1.89
N ASP A 88 -11.66 -6.88 -3.02
CA ASP A 88 -12.75 -5.94 -3.33
C ASP A 88 -14.00 -6.27 -2.51
N LEU A 89 -14.39 -5.40 -1.58
CA LEU A 89 -15.59 -5.54 -0.74
C LEU A 89 -16.76 -4.66 -1.20
N ARG A 90 -16.66 -4.01 -2.35
CA ARG A 90 -17.71 -3.13 -2.88
C ARG A 90 -18.83 -3.97 -3.52
N LYS A 91 -19.95 -4.14 -2.81
CA LYS A 91 -21.06 -5.02 -3.18
C LYS A 91 -21.57 -4.85 -4.61
N ASN A 92 -21.59 -3.61 -5.14
CA ASN A 92 -22.07 -3.29 -6.49
C ASN A 92 -20.95 -3.28 -7.55
N SER A 93 -19.74 -3.74 -7.22
CA SER A 93 -18.62 -3.81 -8.14
C SER A 93 -18.65 -5.11 -8.95
N LYS A 94 -18.35 -5.02 -10.26
CA LYS A 94 -18.11 -6.20 -11.10
C LYS A 94 -16.94 -7.07 -10.64
N THR A 95 -16.14 -6.55 -9.73
CA THR A 95 -14.97 -7.23 -9.15
C THR A 95 -15.15 -7.57 -7.66
N PHE A 96 -16.40 -7.51 -7.14
CA PHE A 96 -16.70 -7.90 -5.76
C PHE A 96 -16.17 -9.31 -5.45
N GLY A 97 -15.47 -9.45 -4.31
CA GLY A 97 -14.87 -10.69 -3.87
C GLY A 97 -13.57 -11.09 -4.59
N LYS A 98 -13.18 -10.40 -5.67
CA LYS A 98 -11.91 -10.69 -6.35
C LYS A 98 -10.72 -10.26 -5.50
N ILE A 99 -9.64 -11.05 -5.60
CA ILE A 99 -8.40 -10.88 -4.84
C ILE A 99 -7.29 -10.42 -5.79
N PHE A 100 -6.52 -9.44 -5.37
CA PHE A 100 -5.26 -9.03 -5.98
C PHE A 100 -4.12 -9.27 -5.00
N LYS A 101 -2.97 -9.73 -5.52
CA LYS A 101 -1.76 -10.00 -4.73
C LYS A 101 -0.55 -9.37 -5.41
N ILE A 102 0.38 -8.85 -4.62
CA ILE A 102 1.63 -8.29 -5.12
C ILE A 102 2.74 -8.40 -4.07
N ILE A 103 3.97 -8.60 -4.54
CA ILE A 103 5.16 -8.50 -3.69
C ILE A 103 5.57 -7.03 -3.58
N LEU A 104 5.67 -6.54 -2.35
CA LEU A 104 6.29 -5.26 -2.01
C LEU A 104 7.56 -5.53 -1.21
N SER A 105 8.65 -4.83 -1.51
CA SER A 105 9.93 -4.99 -0.81
C SER A 105 10.76 -3.72 -0.86
N ASP A 106 11.75 -3.63 0.02
CA ASP A 106 12.79 -2.59 -0.01
C ASP A 106 13.60 -2.61 -1.32
N LYS A 107 13.72 -3.79 -1.97
CA LYS A 107 14.43 -3.97 -3.25
C LYS A 107 13.66 -3.42 -4.46
N ASN A 108 12.33 -3.69 -4.53
CA ASN A 108 11.53 -3.24 -5.66
C ASN A 108 11.03 -1.79 -5.50
N CYS A 109 11.01 -1.26 -4.25
CA CYS A 109 10.58 0.09 -3.92
C CYS A 109 9.20 0.46 -4.48
N LEU A 110 8.30 -0.52 -4.58
CA LEU A 110 6.93 -0.31 -5.01
C LEU A 110 6.06 0.20 -3.87
N SER A 111 5.11 1.04 -4.20
CA SER A 111 4.04 1.48 -3.30
C SER A 111 2.69 1.01 -3.81
N LEU A 112 1.80 0.66 -2.89
CA LEU A 112 0.44 0.22 -3.18
C LEU A 112 -0.57 1.20 -2.61
N TYR A 113 -1.43 1.75 -3.48
CA TYR A 113 -2.61 2.51 -3.07
C TYR A 113 -3.84 1.60 -3.09
N VAL A 114 -4.51 1.51 -1.95
CA VAL A 114 -5.75 0.77 -1.73
C VAL A 114 -6.84 1.77 -1.32
N PRO A 115 -7.85 2.04 -2.14
CA PRO A 115 -8.92 2.99 -1.78
C PRO A 115 -9.93 2.40 -0.79
N LYS A 116 -10.84 3.25 -0.30
CA LYS A 116 -11.99 2.83 0.52
C LYS A 116 -12.80 1.73 -0.17
N GLY A 117 -13.34 0.80 0.62
CA GLY A 117 -14.17 -0.29 0.12
C GLY A 117 -13.40 -1.57 -0.24
N PHE A 118 -12.12 -1.61 0.08
CA PHE A 118 -11.29 -2.81 -0.05
C PHE A 118 -10.83 -3.30 1.31
N ALA A 119 -10.69 -4.62 1.48
CA ALA A 119 -9.96 -5.21 2.59
C ALA A 119 -8.50 -5.40 2.23
N HIS A 120 -7.64 -5.37 3.24
CA HIS A 120 -6.20 -5.43 3.11
C HIS A 120 -5.60 -6.42 4.11
N ALA A 121 -4.61 -7.17 3.65
CA ALA A 121 -3.76 -8.03 4.45
C ALA A 121 -2.37 -8.10 3.87
N TYR A 122 -1.40 -8.57 4.65
CA TYR A 122 -0.10 -8.96 4.12
C TYR A 122 0.50 -10.15 4.88
N TYR A 123 1.39 -10.85 4.19
CA TYR A 123 2.18 -11.95 4.71
C TYR A 123 3.66 -11.60 4.56
N SER A 124 4.44 -11.72 5.63
CA SER A 124 5.87 -11.39 5.63
C SER A 124 6.74 -12.61 5.33
N TYR A 125 7.62 -12.50 4.35
CA TYR A 125 8.55 -13.57 3.98
C TYR A 125 9.84 -13.57 4.78
N GLU A 126 10.30 -12.39 5.19
CA GLU A 126 11.57 -12.23 5.89
C GLU A 126 11.40 -12.30 7.42
N LYS A 127 12.50 -12.55 8.15
CA LYS A 127 12.50 -12.51 9.60
C LYS A 127 12.25 -11.10 10.12
N LEU A 128 12.83 -10.09 9.45
CA LEU A 128 12.65 -8.69 9.77
C LEU A 128 11.88 -7.99 8.65
N ASN A 129 10.74 -7.41 8.98
CA ASN A 129 9.98 -6.59 8.05
C ASN A 129 9.55 -5.29 8.71
N ILE A 130 9.72 -4.20 7.98
CA ILE A 130 9.26 -2.87 8.35
C ILE A 130 8.31 -2.38 7.27
N VAL A 131 7.03 -2.31 7.61
CA VAL A 131 5.97 -1.85 6.71
C VAL A 131 5.47 -0.51 7.21
N TYR A 132 5.38 0.45 6.31
CA TYR A 132 4.85 1.77 6.58
C TYR A 132 3.57 1.99 5.77
N TYR A 133 2.54 2.59 6.38
CA TYR A 133 1.33 2.93 5.65
C TYR A 133 0.64 4.19 6.16
N LYS A 134 0.13 4.97 5.20
CA LYS A 134 -0.67 6.17 5.43
C LYS A 134 -2.15 5.85 5.32
N LEU A 135 -2.96 6.52 6.13
CA LEU A 135 -4.41 6.33 6.22
C LEU A 135 -5.15 7.66 6.01
N THR A 136 -6.35 7.58 5.42
CA THR A 136 -7.22 8.75 5.18
C THR A 136 -8.26 8.96 6.27
N ASN A 137 -8.26 8.15 7.30
CA ASN A 137 -9.12 8.31 8.49
C ASN A 137 -8.39 7.71 9.69
N TYR A 138 -8.75 8.16 10.88
CA TYR A 138 -8.17 7.63 12.11
C TYR A 138 -8.58 6.17 12.35
N TYR A 139 -7.70 5.46 13.04
CA TYR A 139 -7.90 4.04 13.40
C TYR A 139 -8.46 3.94 14.83
#